data_16a1d09c81cde6e6091c3e55f9b51d20
#
_entry.id   16a1d09c81cde6e6091c3e55f9b51d20
#
_cell.length_a   1.000
_cell.length_b   1.000
_cell.length_c   1.000
_cell.angle_alpha   90.00
_cell.angle_beta   90.00
_cell.angle_gamma   90.00
#
_symmetry.space_group_name_H-M   'P 1'
#
loop_
_entity.id
_entity.type
_entity.pdbx_description
1 polymer ?
#
loop_
_entity_poly.entity_id
_entity_poly.type
_entity_poly.pdbx_seq_one_letter_code
_entity_poly.pdbx_strand_id
1 'polypeptide(L)'
;MLEKNDFTKKEKKKKAAKGPNQRLRHRTAVLIVLILVIGFGAIVARLGYLTTIQSGELQQAAVEQQLMDRKLPAKRGTIYDSNGKVLAESASVWQVVMSPANIDTDKQREAVASGLSEILGLDKADLLEKTKQNSYYVVVKRKIESDTRTKILELIDKLKKDYDCSNYAVQLQDDYKRYYPNNDLASNVIGFTGSDEQGLEGIEYEYDTYLKGTAGRIVTAKNSIGTEMPFQYEQNVAAKDGNNLYLTIDSTIQSICEKYMAQGIIDNDVLNKGVCILMDVNTGAILAMVTANGYDLNNPYQLSDEEQKKIDALPENEQDAAESAALSAMWRNKAVADTYEPGSVFKMCTASMVLEEGLVNLDTSTFYCAGSMTIADADPIHCHNLAGHGTQSFTEAIVNSCNPAFMQMGQLLGINKYTQYYNCLLYTSPSPRDGATS
;
A
#
# COMPACT_ATOMS: atom_id res chain seq x y z
N MET A 1 18.50 123.40 -51.38
CA MET A 1 17.89 122.76 -52.62
C MET A 1 17.93 121.23 -52.46
N LEU A 2 16.76 120.72 -52.34
CA LEU A 2 16.22 119.55 -52.98
C LEU A 2 16.98 118.23 -52.65
N GLU A 3 16.45 117.12 -52.33
CA GLU A 3 15.10 116.55 -52.53
C GLU A 3 14.91 115.37 -51.61
N LYS A 4 13.72 115.18 -51.08
CA LYS A 4 13.26 114.03 -50.35
C LYS A 4 13.10 112.84 -51.27
N ASN A 5 13.58 111.72 -50.92
CA ASN A 5 13.04 110.45 -51.44
C ASN A 5 12.70 109.46 -50.33
N ASP A 6 11.46 109.30 -50.26
CA ASP A 6 10.72 108.45 -49.32
C ASP A 6 10.71 107.04 -49.86
N PHE A 7 11.27 106.07 -49.10
CA PHE A 7 11.15 104.63 -49.37
C PHE A 7 10.38 103.98 -48.26
N THR A 8 9.10 103.91 -48.45
CA THR A 8 8.25 103.07 -47.58
C THR A 8 8.52 101.61 -47.76
N LYS A 9 9.16 100.96 -46.75
CA LYS A 9 9.25 99.50 -46.64
C LYS A 9 7.92 98.94 -46.17
N LYS A 10 7.22 98.16 -47.05
CA LYS A 10 6.09 97.37 -46.69
C LYS A 10 6.55 96.19 -45.82
N GLU A 11 6.33 96.25 -44.52
CA GLU A 11 6.45 95.07 -43.65
C GLU A 11 5.35 94.03 -43.93
N LYS A 12 5.76 92.87 -44.43
CA LYS A 12 4.86 91.72 -44.53
C LYS A 12 4.55 91.18 -43.13
N LYS A 13 3.33 91.50 -42.62
CA LYS A 13 2.78 90.86 -41.44
C LYS A 13 2.77 89.33 -41.62
N LYS A 14 3.66 88.63 -40.90
CA LYS A 14 3.60 87.14 -40.73
C LYS A 14 2.24 86.87 -40.06
N LYS A 15 1.35 86.07 -40.76
CA LYS A 15 0.13 85.56 -40.16
C LYS A 15 0.55 84.63 -38.99
N ALA A 16 0.22 85.04 -37.76
CA ALA A 16 0.35 84.17 -36.60
C ALA A 16 -0.41 82.84 -36.82
N ALA A 17 0.27 81.73 -36.61
CA ALA A 17 -0.37 80.45 -36.70
C ALA A 17 -1.57 80.40 -35.75
N LYS A 18 -2.75 80.15 -36.29
CA LYS A 18 -3.97 80.00 -35.49
C LYS A 18 -3.74 78.87 -34.50
N GLY A 19 -3.64 79.19 -33.22
CA GLY A 19 -3.60 78.22 -32.14
C GLY A 19 -4.80 77.26 -32.23
N PRO A 20 -4.69 76.08 -31.70
CA PRO A 20 -5.72 75.09 -31.82
C PRO A 20 -7.06 75.64 -31.32
N ASN A 21 -8.11 75.44 -32.15
CA ASN A 21 -9.46 75.93 -31.93
C ASN A 21 -9.91 75.56 -30.49
N GLN A 22 -10.31 76.59 -29.71
CA GLN A 22 -10.74 76.48 -28.31
C GLN A 22 -11.81 75.33 -28.13
N ARG A 23 -12.71 75.20 -29.12
CA ARG A 23 -13.71 74.11 -29.14
C ARG A 23 -13.09 72.72 -29.30
N LEU A 24 -11.99 72.60 -30.02
CA LEU A 24 -11.28 71.31 -30.15
C LEU A 24 -10.57 70.94 -28.83
N ARG A 25 -9.93 71.92 -28.17
CA ARG A 25 -9.31 71.73 -26.84
C ARG A 25 -10.33 71.35 -25.78
N HIS A 26 -11.53 71.98 -25.76
CA HIS A 26 -12.59 71.56 -24.84
C HIS A 26 -13.10 70.14 -25.14
N ARG A 27 -13.29 69.75 -26.40
CA ARG A 27 -13.73 68.40 -26.77
C ARG A 27 -12.68 67.34 -26.42
N THR A 28 -11.40 67.61 -26.65
CA THR A 28 -10.33 66.70 -26.28
C THR A 28 -10.17 66.62 -24.75
N ALA A 29 -10.28 67.70 -24.03
CA ALA A 29 -10.24 67.65 -22.56
C ALA A 29 -11.43 66.88 -21.96
N VAL A 30 -12.65 67.08 -22.49
CA VAL A 30 -13.83 66.29 -22.06
C VAL A 30 -13.68 64.83 -22.39
N LEU A 31 -13.12 64.43 -23.56
CA LEU A 31 -12.84 63.06 -23.91
C LEU A 31 -11.80 62.43 -23.00
N ILE A 32 -10.72 63.14 -22.69
CA ILE A 32 -9.70 62.67 -21.75
C ILE A 32 -10.28 62.46 -20.35
N VAL A 33 -11.08 63.43 -19.85
CA VAL A 33 -11.75 63.31 -18.56
C VAL A 33 -12.72 62.11 -18.55
N LEU A 34 -13.49 61.92 -19.64
CA LEU A 34 -14.41 60.79 -19.78
C LEU A 34 -13.67 59.43 -19.75
N ILE A 35 -12.56 59.31 -20.48
CA ILE A 35 -11.73 58.11 -20.49
C ILE A 35 -11.14 57.84 -19.09
N LEU A 36 -10.67 58.87 -18.38
CA LEU A 36 -10.15 58.75 -17.03
C LEU A 36 -11.25 58.34 -16.06
N VAL A 37 -12.46 58.92 -16.14
CA VAL A 37 -13.59 58.58 -15.26
C VAL A 37 -14.06 57.14 -15.52
N ILE A 38 -14.17 56.72 -16.79
CA ILE A 38 -14.55 55.36 -17.14
C ILE A 38 -13.45 54.36 -16.71
N GLY A 39 -12.17 54.66 -16.97
CA GLY A 39 -11.04 53.83 -16.56
C GLY A 39 -10.93 53.67 -15.04
N PHE A 40 -11.02 54.79 -14.32
CA PHE A 40 -10.98 54.77 -12.86
C PHE A 40 -12.22 54.09 -12.25
N GLY A 41 -13.40 54.36 -12.82
CA GLY A 41 -14.65 53.70 -12.45
C GLY A 41 -14.59 52.18 -12.64
N ALA A 42 -14.00 51.70 -13.74
CA ALA A 42 -13.81 50.29 -14.00
C ALA A 42 -12.84 49.63 -12.98
N ILE A 43 -11.75 50.36 -12.62
CA ILE A 43 -10.81 49.88 -11.59
C ILE A 43 -11.48 49.78 -10.21
N VAL A 44 -12.24 50.84 -9.82
CA VAL A 44 -12.97 50.83 -8.55
C VAL A 44 -14.04 49.74 -8.51
N ALA A 45 -14.78 49.58 -9.61
CA ALA A 45 -15.77 48.51 -9.72
C ALA A 45 -15.11 47.11 -9.64
N ARG A 46 -13.95 46.92 -10.29
CA ARG A 46 -13.18 45.68 -10.22
C ARG A 46 -12.62 45.42 -8.81
N LEU A 47 -12.08 46.42 -8.15
CA LEU A 47 -11.65 46.35 -6.76
C LEU A 47 -12.80 45.98 -5.83
N GLY A 48 -13.96 46.65 -5.98
CA GLY A 48 -15.17 46.33 -5.23
C GLY A 48 -15.62 44.88 -5.46
N TYR A 49 -15.60 44.40 -6.69
CA TYR A 49 -15.91 43.03 -7.03
C TYR A 49 -14.94 42.01 -6.34
N LEU A 50 -13.63 42.31 -6.41
CA LEU A 50 -12.60 41.44 -5.79
C LEU A 50 -12.70 41.43 -4.26
N THR A 51 -13.02 42.60 -3.64
CA THR A 51 -13.07 42.73 -2.18
C THR A 51 -14.38 42.26 -1.55
N THR A 52 -15.50 42.25 -2.30
CA THR A 52 -16.82 41.86 -1.76
C THR A 52 -17.30 40.52 -2.26
N ILE A 53 -17.18 40.22 -3.55
CA ILE A 53 -17.74 39.00 -4.15
C ILE A 53 -16.70 37.87 -4.18
N GLN A 54 -15.46 38.16 -4.58
CA GLN A 54 -14.39 37.16 -4.63
C GLN A 54 -13.51 37.11 -3.38
N SER A 55 -13.77 37.95 -2.39
CA SER A 55 -12.93 38.02 -1.19
C SER A 55 -12.80 36.68 -0.45
N GLY A 56 -13.90 35.91 -0.36
CA GLY A 56 -13.87 34.59 0.28
C GLY A 56 -12.99 33.56 -0.47
N GLU A 57 -13.15 33.48 -1.78
CA GLU A 57 -12.34 32.57 -2.62
C GLU A 57 -10.87 32.98 -2.65
N LEU A 58 -10.59 34.27 -2.76
CA LEU A 58 -9.22 34.80 -2.77
C LEU A 58 -8.54 34.66 -1.39
N GLN A 59 -9.28 34.84 -0.29
CA GLN A 59 -8.76 34.56 1.06
C GLN A 59 -8.49 33.09 1.25
N GLN A 60 -9.38 32.21 0.81
CA GLN A 60 -9.18 30.78 0.90
C GLN A 60 -7.98 30.33 0.07
N ALA A 61 -7.85 30.80 -1.17
CA ALA A 61 -6.70 30.52 -2.02
C ALA A 61 -5.38 31.07 -1.42
N ALA A 62 -5.41 32.25 -0.81
CA ALA A 62 -4.25 32.82 -0.13
C ALA A 62 -3.88 32.01 1.12
N VAL A 63 -4.86 31.54 1.90
CA VAL A 63 -4.64 30.66 3.05
C VAL A 63 -4.06 29.33 2.60
N GLU A 64 -4.63 28.69 1.57
CA GLU A 64 -4.10 27.43 1.02
C GLU A 64 -2.67 27.58 0.47
N GLN A 65 -2.37 28.72 -0.15
CA GLN A 65 -1.02 29.02 -0.63
C GLN A 65 -0.03 29.35 0.50
N GLN A 66 -0.51 29.88 1.62
CA GLN A 66 0.31 30.24 2.79
C GLN A 66 0.44 29.10 3.81
N LEU A 67 -0.45 28.09 3.78
CA LEU A 67 -0.40 26.97 4.69
C LEU A 67 0.47 25.85 4.10
N MET A 68 1.37 25.34 4.90
CA MET A 68 2.09 24.10 4.66
C MET A 68 1.40 23.01 5.47
N ASP A 69 0.78 22.06 4.78
CA ASP A 69 0.19 20.87 5.39
C ASP A 69 1.24 19.75 5.33
N ARG A 70 1.75 19.38 6.49
CA ARG A 70 2.68 18.28 6.66
C ARG A 70 1.99 17.12 7.36
N LYS A 71 1.88 15.99 6.68
CA LYS A 71 1.41 14.75 7.29
C LYS A 71 2.43 14.23 8.28
N LEU A 72 1.97 13.89 9.49
CA LEU A 72 2.72 13.14 10.49
C LEU A 72 2.34 11.67 10.34
N PRO A 73 3.27 10.79 9.94
CA PRO A 73 2.95 9.38 9.81
C PRO A 73 2.59 8.79 11.19
N ALA A 74 1.56 7.94 11.23
CA ALA A 74 1.26 7.13 12.40
C ALA A 74 2.11 5.87 12.37
N LYS A 75 2.55 5.40 13.53
CA LYS A 75 3.25 4.12 13.66
C LYS A 75 2.24 3.00 13.47
N ARG A 76 2.52 2.07 12.56
CA ARG A 76 1.72 0.87 12.38
C ARG A 76 1.86 -0.06 13.58
N GLY A 77 0.74 -0.63 14.06
CA GLY A 77 0.70 -1.53 15.21
C GLY A 77 1.58 -2.77 15.03
N THR A 78 2.06 -3.30 16.13
CA THR A 78 2.92 -4.48 16.17
C THR A 78 2.08 -5.75 16.11
N ILE A 79 2.54 -6.76 15.36
CA ILE A 79 1.95 -8.10 15.33
C ILE A 79 2.80 -8.99 16.22
N TYR A 80 2.16 -9.63 17.19
CA TYR A 80 2.76 -10.57 18.14
C TYR A 80 2.27 -11.98 17.92
N ASP A 81 3.10 -12.96 18.28
CA ASP A 81 2.68 -14.34 18.43
C ASP A 81 1.88 -14.55 19.74
N SER A 82 1.44 -15.77 20.00
CA SER A 82 0.69 -16.14 21.21
C SER A 82 1.46 -15.92 22.52
N ASN A 83 2.78 -15.85 22.46
CA ASN A 83 3.67 -15.65 23.62
C ASN A 83 4.18 -14.21 23.76
N GLY A 84 3.71 -13.29 22.89
CA GLY A 84 4.14 -11.90 22.90
C GLY A 84 5.47 -11.65 22.19
N LYS A 85 6.00 -12.62 21.41
CA LYS A 85 7.16 -12.36 20.55
C LYS A 85 6.74 -11.57 19.33
N VAL A 86 7.59 -10.63 18.91
CA VAL A 86 7.34 -9.78 17.75
C VAL A 86 7.47 -10.58 16.47
N LEU A 87 6.42 -10.56 15.65
CA LEU A 87 6.39 -11.11 14.28
C LEU A 87 6.55 -10.01 13.23
N ALA A 88 5.96 -8.83 13.47
CA ALA A 88 6.11 -7.66 12.61
C ALA A 88 6.04 -6.39 13.45
N GLU A 89 6.94 -5.44 13.21
CA GLU A 89 6.95 -4.14 13.88
C GLU A 89 7.37 -3.02 12.93
N SER A 90 6.98 -1.78 13.26
CA SER A 90 7.43 -0.59 12.52
C SER A 90 8.51 0.13 13.31
N ALA A 91 9.67 0.29 12.70
CA ALA A 91 10.78 1.06 13.26
C ALA A 91 10.84 2.47 12.67
N SER A 92 11.31 3.43 13.46
CA SER A 92 11.52 4.79 13.01
C SER A 92 12.68 4.85 12.02
N VAL A 93 12.42 5.43 10.88
CA VAL A 93 13.36 5.71 9.80
C VAL A 93 13.14 7.15 9.33
N TRP A 94 13.81 7.59 8.29
CA TRP A 94 13.66 8.96 7.79
C TRP A 94 13.44 8.97 6.29
N GLN A 95 12.83 10.06 5.81
CA GLN A 95 12.81 10.41 4.40
C GLN A 95 13.63 11.65 4.12
N VAL A 96 14.31 11.66 2.98
CA VAL A 96 15.03 12.82 2.48
C VAL A 96 14.09 13.65 1.62
N VAL A 97 13.90 14.89 2.00
CA VAL A 97 13.09 15.86 1.26
C VAL A 97 13.99 16.99 0.79
N MET A 98 13.82 17.39 -0.45
CA MET A 98 14.50 18.53 -1.05
C MET A 98 13.50 19.66 -1.28
N SER A 99 13.93 20.89 -1.03
CA SER A 99 13.18 22.10 -1.36
C SER A 99 13.90 22.86 -2.47
N PRO A 100 13.61 22.57 -3.76
CA PRO A 100 14.26 23.21 -4.89
C PRO A 100 14.16 24.73 -4.89
N ALA A 101 13.02 25.29 -4.42
CA ALA A 101 12.81 26.72 -4.32
C ALA A 101 13.75 27.44 -3.32
N ASN A 102 14.45 26.70 -2.45
CA ASN A 102 15.45 27.19 -1.52
C ASN A 102 16.89 26.93 -2.00
N ILE A 103 17.07 26.61 -3.29
CA ILE A 103 18.36 26.41 -3.95
C ILE A 103 18.54 27.48 -5.02
N ASP A 104 19.29 28.54 -4.72
CA ASP A 104 19.30 29.74 -5.52
C ASP A 104 20.23 29.66 -6.75
N THR A 105 21.40 29.03 -6.60
CA THR A 105 22.43 29.04 -7.63
C THR A 105 22.68 27.68 -8.27
N ASP A 106 23.18 27.68 -9.50
CA ASP A 106 23.52 26.43 -10.21
C ASP A 106 24.64 25.66 -9.50
N LYS A 107 25.56 26.35 -8.78
CA LYS A 107 26.59 25.68 -7.97
C LYS A 107 25.98 24.94 -6.80
N GLN A 108 24.97 25.51 -6.17
CA GLN A 108 24.26 24.83 -5.08
C GLN A 108 23.46 23.64 -5.61
N ARG A 109 22.77 23.76 -6.76
CA ARG A 109 22.07 22.66 -7.42
C ARG A 109 22.97 21.48 -7.71
N GLU A 110 24.15 21.78 -8.28
CA GLU A 110 25.15 20.77 -8.61
C GLU A 110 25.71 20.09 -7.34
N ALA A 111 25.99 20.86 -6.28
CA ALA A 111 26.49 20.33 -5.01
C ALA A 111 25.44 19.45 -4.32
N VAL A 112 24.17 19.87 -4.28
CA VAL A 112 23.05 19.10 -3.71
C VAL A 112 22.86 17.79 -4.49
N ALA A 113 22.76 17.87 -5.84
CA ALA A 113 22.56 16.70 -6.67
C ALA A 113 23.71 15.69 -6.55
N SER A 114 24.98 16.17 -6.56
CA SER A 114 26.15 15.30 -6.41
C SER A 114 26.20 14.63 -5.04
N GLY A 115 26.00 15.40 -3.96
CA GLY A 115 26.05 14.85 -2.59
C GLY A 115 24.92 13.84 -2.33
N LEU A 116 23.71 14.12 -2.79
CA LEU A 116 22.60 13.19 -2.65
C LEU A 116 22.79 11.94 -3.51
N SER A 117 23.31 12.08 -4.73
CA SER A 117 23.64 10.94 -5.63
C SER A 117 24.65 10.01 -4.98
N GLU A 118 25.74 10.54 -4.43
CA GLU A 118 26.80 9.78 -3.77
C GLU A 118 26.29 8.99 -2.56
N ILE A 119 25.47 9.62 -1.71
CA ILE A 119 24.99 9.00 -0.46
C ILE A 119 23.83 8.02 -0.72
N LEU A 120 22.90 8.37 -1.62
CA LEU A 120 21.66 7.63 -1.83
C LEU A 120 21.73 6.62 -2.97
N GLY A 121 22.79 6.66 -3.80
CA GLY A 121 22.96 5.81 -4.98
C GLY A 121 21.94 6.11 -6.09
N LEU A 122 21.44 7.36 -6.19
CA LEU A 122 20.47 7.79 -7.17
C LEU A 122 21.17 8.45 -8.37
N ASP A 123 20.51 8.45 -9.53
CA ASP A 123 21.03 9.11 -10.71
C ASP A 123 21.17 10.63 -10.49
N LYS A 124 22.36 11.16 -10.76
CA LYS A 124 22.68 12.56 -10.57
C LYS A 124 21.90 13.48 -11.52
N ALA A 125 21.65 13.05 -12.76
CA ALA A 125 20.94 13.85 -13.75
C ALA A 125 19.48 14.04 -13.33
N ASP A 126 18.83 13.00 -12.86
CA ASP A 126 17.46 13.06 -12.31
C ASP A 126 17.38 13.98 -11.09
N LEU A 127 18.37 13.89 -10.19
CA LEU A 127 18.43 14.76 -9.02
C LEU A 127 18.63 16.22 -9.44
N LEU A 128 19.47 16.48 -10.42
CA LEU A 128 19.70 17.83 -10.95
C LEU A 128 18.43 18.41 -11.58
N GLU A 129 17.65 17.61 -12.31
CA GLU A 129 16.34 18.03 -12.84
C GLU A 129 15.36 18.37 -11.71
N LYS A 130 15.31 17.55 -10.68
CA LYS A 130 14.47 17.80 -9.50
C LYS A 130 14.85 19.11 -8.81
N THR A 131 16.15 19.51 -8.77
CA THR A 131 16.57 20.80 -8.18
C THR A 131 16.09 22.02 -8.96
N LYS A 132 15.64 21.88 -10.20
CA LYS A 132 15.13 22.99 -11.05
C LYS A 132 13.63 23.22 -10.93
N GLN A 133 12.91 22.35 -10.23
CA GLN A 133 11.47 22.45 -10.04
C GLN A 133 11.13 23.68 -9.17
N ASN A 134 10.01 24.33 -9.45
CA ASN A 134 9.49 25.37 -8.58
C ASN A 134 8.63 24.75 -7.46
N SER A 135 9.28 24.08 -6.52
CA SER A 135 8.63 23.39 -5.42
C SER A 135 9.40 23.55 -4.13
N TYR A 136 8.69 23.66 -3.02
CA TYR A 136 9.27 23.64 -1.67
C TYR A 136 9.34 22.23 -1.07
N TYR A 137 8.77 21.24 -1.75
CA TYR A 137 8.68 19.88 -1.23
C TYR A 137 8.79 18.85 -2.36
N VAL A 138 9.92 18.18 -2.42
CA VAL A 138 10.17 17.07 -3.35
C VAL A 138 10.79 15.92 -2.55
N VAL A 139 10.09 14.80 -2.45
CA VAL A 139 10.64 13.59 -1.80
C VAL A 139 11.71 13.01 -2.71
N VAL A 140 12.92 12.87 -2.18
CA VAL A 140 14.08 12.30 -2.88
C VAL A 140 14.17 10.80 -2.65
N LYS A 141 14.16 10.38 -1.38
CA LYS A 141 14.19 8.97 -0.99
C LYS A 141 13.49 8.78 0.35
N ARG A 142 12.65 7.75 0.42
CA ARG A 142 11.98 7.35 1.66
C ARG A 142 12.74 6.23 2.35
N LYS A 143 12.42 6.02 3.64
CA LYS A 143 12.85 4.85 4.44
C LYS A 143 14.37 4.69 4.51
N ILE A 144 15.11 5.80 4.70
CA ILE A 144 16.54 5.76 4.96
C ILE A 144 16.81 5.41 6.43
N GLU A 145 17.82 4.59 6.64
CA GLU A 145 18.23 4.13 7.96
C GLU A 145 19.24 5.08 8.63
N SER A 146 19.58 4.82 9.89
CA SER A 146 20.39 5.68 10.76
C SER A 146 21.74 6.07 10.15
N ASP A 147 22.43 5.13 9.52
CA ASP A 147 23.76 5.37 8.93
C ASP A 147 23.68 6.35 7.76
N THR A 148 22.66 6.18 6.91
CA THR A 148 22.41 7.10 5.78
C THR A 148 21.97 8.46 6.29
N ARG A 149 21.12 8.50 7.33
CA ARG A 149 20.73 9.75 8.01
C ARG A 149 21.93 10.56 8.46
N THR A 150 22.91 9.93 9.10
CA THR A 150 24.12 10.59 9.58
C THR A 150 24.88 11.24 8.43
N LYS A 151 25.07 10.53 7.32
CA LYS A 151 25.74 11.05 6.11
C LYS A 151 24.98 12.23 5.50
N ILE A 152 23.64 12.19 5.51
CA ILE A 152 22.82 13.31 5.02
C ILE A 152 22.95 14.54 5.91
N LEU A 153 23.02 14.38 7.25
CA LEU A 153 23.25 15.49 8.16
C LEU A 153 24.62 16.14 7.90
N GLU A 154 25.67 15.35 7.72
CA GLU A 154 27.01 15.84 7.34
C GLU A 154 26.99 16.57 5.99
N LEU A 155 26.22 16.08 5.02
CA LEU A 155 26.04 16.76 3.73
C LEU A 155 25.34 18.11 3.91
N ILE A 156 24.27 18.19 4.72
CA ILE A 156 23.56 19.46 5.00
C ILE A 156 24.51 20.49 5.60
N ASP A 157 25.33 20.10 6.58
CA ASP A 157 26.32 20.98 7.20
C ASP A 157 27.39 21.45 6.19
N LYS A 158 27.85 20.56 5.32
CA LYS A 158 28.78 20.89 4.24
C LYS A 158 28.18 21.85 3.22
N LEU A 159 26.95 21.60 2.79
CA LEU A 159 26.23 22.48 1.84
C LEU A 159 26.06 23.89 2.40
N LYS A 160 25.76 24.00 3.69
CA LYS A 160 25.68 25.29 4.37
C LYS A 160 27.03 26.00 4.43
N LYS A 161 28.09 25.30 4.85
CA LYS A 161 29.39 25.88 5.07
C LYS A 161 30.12 26.28 3.79
N ASP A 162 30.09 25.40 2.76
CA ASP A 162 30.93 25.53 1.57
C ASP A 162 30.20 26.24 0.42
N TYR A 163 28.86 26.20 0.42
CA TYR A 163 28.03 26.72 -0.69
C TYR A 163 27.00 27.74 -0.24
N ASP A 164 26.96 28.13 1.04
CA ASP A 164 25.95 29.04 1.63
C ASP A 164 24.50 28.62 1.28
N CYS A 165 24.27 27.31 1.27
CA CYS A 165 22.97 26.74 0.95
C CYS A 165 22.02 26.90 2.15
N SER A 166 20.75 27.17 1.88
CA SER A 166 19.71 27.25 2.92
C SER A 166 19.61 25.91 3.69
N ASN A 167 19.42 25.95 5.00
CA ASN A 167 19.12 24.77 5.81
C ASN A 167 17.85 24.03 5.38
N TYR A 168 16.99 24.71 4.60
CA TYR A 168 15.75 24.15 4.08
C TYR A 168 15.93 23.48 2.71
N ALA A 169 17.10 23.61 2.07
CA ALA A 169 17.37 23.02 0.75
C ALA A 169 17.25 21.49 0.77
N VAL A 170 17.79 20.85 1.83
CA VAL A 170 17.65 19.41 2.07
C VAL A 170 17.23 19.22 3.52
N GLN A 171 16.23 18.41 3.74
CA GLN A 171 15.67 18.14 5.07
C GLN A 171 15.46 16.65 5.29
N LEU A 172 15.52 16.24 6.54
CA LEU A 172 15.13 14.91 7.00
C LEU A 172 13.77 15.01 7.71
N GLN A 173 12.88 14.11 7.38
CA GLN A 173 11.59 13.99 8.05
C GLN A 173 11.41 12.57 8.56
N ASP A 174 10.72 12.43 9.69
CA ASP A 174 10.42 11.14 10.27
C ASP A 174 9.53 10.32 9.34
N ASP A 175 9.84 9.06 9.20
CA ASP A 175 9.08 8.05 8.46
C ASP A 175 9.13 6.72 9.23
N TYR A 176 8.36 5.74 8.82
CA TYR A 176 8.37 4.41 9.40
C TYR A 176 8.68 3.38 8.32
N LYS A 177 9.33 2.27 8.73
CA LYS A 177 9.57 1.10 7.89
C LYS A 177 9.15 -0.14 8.64
N ARG A 178 8.37 -0.99 7.97
CA ARG A 178 7.96 -2.28 8.50
C ARG A 178 9.13 -3.25 8.49
N TYR A 179 9.31 -3.96 9.58
CA TYR A 179 10.32 -4.99 9.76
C TYR A 179 9.69 -6.28 10.24
N TYR A 180 10.21 -7.37 9.72
CA TYR A 180 9.83 -8.73 10.06
C TYR A 180 11.06 -9.45 10.61
N PRO A 181 11.25 -9.50 11.96
CA PRO A 181 12.49 -9.96 12.59
C PRO A 181 12.84 -11.42 12.26
N ASN A 182 11.85 -12.22 11.90
CA ASN A 182 12.01 -13.64 11.60
C ASN A 182 12.03 -13.94 10.09
N ASN A 183 12.21 -12.93 9.24
CA ASN A 183 12.30 -13.00 7.78
C ASN A 183 11.13 -13.75 7.12
N ASP A 184 11.23 -15.06 6.96
CA ASP A 184 10.30 -15.92 6.23
C ASP A 184 9.27 -16.66 7.11
N LEU A 185 9.41 -16.59 8.44
CA LEU A 185 8.51 -17.28 9.36
C LEU A 185 7.05 -16.85 9.18
N ALA A 186 6.17 -17.80 8.92
CA ALA A 186 4.75 -17.60 8.70
C ALA A 186 4.44 -16.56 7.58
N SER A 187 5.29 -16.44 6.57
CA SER A 187 5.23 -15.39 5.56
C SER A 187 3.89 -15.32 4.84
N ASN A 188 3.32 -16.44 4.43
CA ASN A 188 2.01 -16.49 3.77
C ASN A 188 0.83 -16.19 4.72
N VAL A 189 1.05 -16.23 6.03
CA VAL A 189 0.04 -15.86 7.04
C VAL A 189 0.15 -14.39 7.38
N ILE A 190 1.36 -13.92 7.73
CA ILE A 190 1.60 -12.53 8.14
C ILE A 190 1.35 -11.59 6.97
N GLY A 191 1.90 -11.91 5.78
CA GLY A 191 1.89 -11.01 4.64
C GLY A 191 2.83 -9.82 4.82
N PHE A 192 2.73 -8.82 3.98
CA PHE A 192 3.64 -7.67 3.97
C PHE A 192 2.94 -6.36 3.63
N THR A 193 3.66 -5.26 3.84
CA THR A 193 3.17 -3.90 3.54
C THR A 193 3.86 -3.32 2.31
N GLY A 194 3.17 -2.44 1.60
CA GLY A 194 3.72 -1.65 0.52
C GLY A 194 4.64 -0.52 0.98
N SER A 195 5.08 0.29 0.04
CA SER A 195 5.98 1.42 0.27
C SER A 195 5.37 2.51 1.16
N ASP A 196 4.05 2.61 1.19
CA ASP A 196 3.24 3.55 1.96
C ASP A 196 2.66 2.97 3.26
N GLU A 197 3.20 1.83 3.73
CA GLU A 197 2.78 1.10 4.93
C GLU A 197 1.36 0.52 4.85
N GLN A 198 0.71 0.49 3.68
CA GLN A 198 -0.54 -0.22 3.48
C GLN A 198 -0.29 -1.72 3.42
N GLY A 199 -1.10 -2.51 4.12
CA GLY A 199 -1.07 -3.97 4.03
C GLY A 199 -1.46 -4.44 2.62
N LEU A 200 -0.67 -5.34 2.03
CA LEU A 200 -0.89 -5.86 0.68
C LEU A 200 -1.31 -7.33 0.67
N GLU A 201 -0.82 -8.13 1.60
CA GLU A 201 -1.10 -9.56 1.70
C GLU A 201 -1.30 -10.02 3.16
N GLY A 202 -1.93 -11.16 3.35
CA GLY A 202 -2.07 -11.84 4.63
C GLY A 202 -2.77 -11.03 5.73
N ILE A 203 -2.33 -11.22 6.97
CA ILE A 203 -2.81 -10.50 8.17
C ILE A 203 -2.58 -8.99 8.05
N GLU A 204 -1.48 -8.58 7.44
CA GLU A 204 -1.19 -7.18 7.19
C GLU A 204 -2.29 -6.51 6.34
N TYR A 205 -2.81 -7.19 5.33
CA TYR A 205 -3.92 -6.71 4.50
C TYR A 205 -5.26 -6.80 5.22
N GLU A 206 -5.60 -7.96 5.77
CA GLU A 206 -6.91 -8.21 6.38
C GLU A 206 -7.20 -7.28 7.57
N TYR A 207 -6.16 -7.01 8.39
CA TYR A 207 -6.24 -6.14 9.55
C TYR A 207 -5.66 -4.73 9.31
N ASP A 208 -5.52 -4.30 8.06
CA ASP A 208 -4.91 -3.00 7.74
C ASP A 208 -5.60 -1.84 8.47
N THR A 209 -6.93 -1.84 8.53
CA THR A 209 -7.70 -0.79 9.19
C THR A 209 -7.41 -0.67 10.69
N TYR A 210 -7.03 -1.76 11.35
CA TYR A 210 -6.66 -1.79 12.77
C TYR A 210 -5.20 -1.44 13.00
N LEU A 211 -4.33 -1.90 12.08
CA LEU A 211 -2.89 -1.78 12.20
C LEU A 211 -2.35 -0.40 11.79
N LYS A 212 -2.89 0.25 10.76
CA LYS A 212 -2.30 1.46 10.14
C LYS A 212 -2.37 2.73 10.96
N GLY A 213 -3.22 2.80 11.97
CA GLY A 213 -3.45 4.03 12.75
C GLY A 213 -4.08 5.16 11.94
N THR A 214 -3.97 6.36 12.45
CA THR A 214 -4.46 7.58 11.78
C THR A 214 -3.34 8.61 11.75
N ALA A 215 -2.93 9.01 10.55
CA ALA A 215 -1.91 10.02 10.39
C ALA A 215 -2.35 11.35 11.02
N GLY A 216 -1.45 12.00 11.72
CA GLY A 216 -1.59 13.37 12.15
C GLY A 216 -1.25 14.36 11.04
N ARG A 217 -1.42 15.63 11.32
CA ARG A 217 -0.98 16.70 10.43
C ARG A 217 -0.58 17.95 11.19
N ILE A 218 0.42 18.63 10.68
CA ILE A 218 0.83 19.95 11.16
C ILE A 218 0.53 20.93 10.03
N VAL A 219 -0.32 21.91 10.32
CA VAL A 219 -0.63 23.00 9.40
C VAL A 219 0.05 24.25 9.95
N THR A 220 1.09 24.72 9.27
CA THR A 220 1.84 25.93 9.65
C THR A 220 1.73 26.99 8.56
N ALA A 221 1.70 28.27 8.97
CA ALA A 221 1.78 29.37 8.03
C ALA A 221 3.20 29.49 7.47
N LYS A 222 3.32 29.68 6.14
CA LYS A 222 4.58 29.97 5.45
C LYS A 222 4.74 31.46 5.23
N ASN A 223 5.96 31.96 5.26
CA ASN A 223 6.28 33.26 4.68
C ASN A 223 6.43 33.14 3.14
N SER A 224 6.65 34.27 2.49
CA SER A 224 6.86 34.34 1.02
C SER A 224 8.09 33.56 0.53
N ILE A 225 8.97 33.12 1.43
CA ILE A 225 10.18 32.33 1.15
C ILE A 225 9.93 30.84 1.43
N GLY A 226 8.72 30.45 1.87
CA GLY A 226 8.34 29.07 2.16
C GLY A 226 8.88 28.52 3.49
N THR A 227 9.42 29.38 4.36
CA THR A 227 9.84 29.00 5.71
C THR A 227 8.65 29.03 6.66
N GLU A 228 8.61 28.10 7.60
CA GLU A 228 7.60 28.04 8.65
C GLU A 228 7.62 29.35 9.47
N MET A 229 6.44 29.90 9.72
CA MET A 229 6.26 31.01 10.63
C MET A 229 5.64 30.49 11.93
N PRO A 230 6.45 29.95 12.85
CA PRO A 230 5.96 29.51 14.14
C PRO A 230 5.35 30.72 14.87
N PHE A 231 4.20 30.55 15.46
CA PHE A 231 3.43 31.54 16.27
C PHE A 231 2.27 32.31 15.57
N GLN A 232 2.05 32.22 14.25
CA GLN A 232 0.88 32.91 13.68
C GLN A 232 -0.30 31.99 13.37
N TYR A 233 -0.08 30.75 13.00
CA TYR A 233 -1.13 29.75 12.82
C TYR A 233 -0.48 28.36 12.81
N GLU A 234 -0.56 27.66 13.93
CA GLU A 234 -0.15 26.27 14.00
C GLU A 234 -1.32 25.42 14.49
N GLN A 235 -1.81 24.56 13.63
CA GLN A 235 -2.79 23.55 13.99
C GLN A 235 -2.09 22.19 13.96
N ASN A 236 -1.81 21.65 15.13
CA ASN A 236 -1.17 20.34 15.26
C ASN A 236 -2.24 19.31 15.65
N VAL A 237 -2.50 18.37 14.73
CA VAL A 237 -3.30 17.18 14.99
C VAL A 237 -2.31 16.03 15.15
N ALA A 238 -2.17 15.52 16.38
CA ALA A 238 -1.27 14.41 16.66
C ALA A 238 -1.67 13.16 15.87
N ALA A 239 -0.67 12.40 15.41
CA ALA A 239 -0.91 11.07 14.86
C ALA A 239 -1.42 10.13 15.98
N LYS A 240 -2.30 9.21 15.60
CA LYS A 240 -2.76 8.13 16.47
C LYS A 240 -2.21 6.82 15.92
N ASP A 241 -1.34 6.18 16.68
CA ASP A 241 -0.73 4.90 16.29
C ASP A 241 -1.77 3.81 16.13
N GLY A 242 -1.46 2.82 15.30
CA GLY A 242 -2.29 1.65 15.08
C GLY A 242 -2.35 0.72 16.29
N ASN A 243 -3.36 -0.12 16.31
CA ASN A 243 -3.53 -1.09 17.39
C ASN A 243 -2.60 -2.29 17.16
N ASN A 244 -2.12 -2.88 18.24
CA ASN A 244 -1.36 -4.12 18.18
C ASN A 244 -2.28 -5.31 17.97
N LEU A 245 -1.76 -6.34 17.32
CA LEU A 245 -2.46 -7.59 17.05
C LEU A 245 -1.71 -8.76 17.69
N TYR A 246 -2.44 -9.63 18.40
CA TYR A 246 -1.91 -10.87 18.98
C TYR A 246 -2.51 -12.05 18.24
N LEU A 247 -1.68 -12.86 17.61
CA LEU A 247 -2.09 -14.06 16.89
C LEU A 247 -2.12 -15.25 17.83
N THR A 248 -2.85 -16.28 17.45
CA THR A 248 -2.79 -17.60 18.12
C THR A 248 -1.57 -18.42 17.68
N ILE A 249 -0.91 -18.03 16.60
CA ILE A 249 0.33 -18.65 16.11
C ILE A 249 1.40 -18.61 17.20
N ASP A 250 2.00 -19.76 17.48
CA ASP A 250 3.21 -19.89 18.28
C ASP A 250 4.41 -19.95 17.35
N SER A 251 5.30 -18.96 17.42
CA SER A 251 6.46 -18.86 16.52
C SER A 251 7.41 -20.06 16.60
N THR A 252 7.50 -20.70 17.75
CA THR A 252 8.33 -21.89 17.93
C THR A 252 7.70 -23.12 17.26
N ILE A 253 6.40 -23.31 17.46
CA ILE A 253 5.65 -24.41 16.83
C ILE A 253 5.62 -24.20 15.30
N GLN A 254 5.37 -22.96 14.85
CA GLN A 254 5.40 -22.60 13.43
C GLN A 254 6.74 -22.97 12.78
N SER A 255 7.85 -22.57 13.38
CA SER A 255 9.20 -22.88 12.88
C SER A 255 9.48 -24.37 12.80
N ILE A 256 9.01 -25.15 13.79
CA ILE A 256 9.14 -26.62 13.77
C ILE A 256 8.32 -27.18 12.60
N CYS A 257 7.08 -26.75 12.44
CA CYS A 257 6.21 -27.22 11.35
C CYS A 257 6.79 -26.86 9.97
N GLU A 258 7.32 -25.64 9.79
CA GLU A 258 7.98 -25.21 8.55
C GLU A 258 9.19 -26.09 8.21
N LYS A 259 10.06 -26.31 9.20
CA LYS A 259 11.24 -27.16 9.02
C LYS A 259 10.87 -28.58 8.54
N TYR A 260 9.91 -29.21 9.22
CA TYR A 260 9.52 -30.58 8.88
C TYR A 260 8.67 -30.65 7.61
N MET A 261 7.91 -29.58 7.29
CA MET A 261 7.23 -29.50 6.01
C MET A 261 8.22 -29.40 4.85
N ALA A 262 9.24 -28.55 4.96
CA ALA A 262 10.29 -28.42 3.95
C ALA A 262 11.03 -29.77 3.74
N GLN A 263 11.38 -30.47 4.83
CA GLN A 263 12.00 -31.77 4.76
C GLN A 263 11.08 -32.82 4.11
N GLY A 264 9.80 -32.84 4.51
CA GLY A 264 8.82 -33.79 3.97
C GLY A 264 8.55 -33.60 2.48
N ILE A 265 8.60 -32.38 1.98
CA ILE A 265 8.49 -32.05 0.55
C ILE A 265 9.65 -32.66 -0.23
N ILE A 266 10.88 -32.52 0.29
CA ILE A 266 12.08 -33.04 -0.35
C ILE A 266 12.08 -34.56 -0.31
N ASP A 267 11.81 -35.17 0.85
CA ASP A 267 11.87 -36.62 1.07
C ASP A 267 10.81 -37.38 0.25
N ASN A 268 9.74 -36.73 -0.15
CA ASN A 268 8.62 -37.39 -0.87
C ASN A 268 8.39 -36.82 -2.28
N ASP A 269 9.33 -36.04 -2.82
CA ASP A 269 9.25 -35.46 -4.17
C ASP A 269 7.91 -34.72 -4.42
N VAL A 270 7.44 -33.93 -3.43
CA VAL A 270 6.16 -33.21 -3.53
C VAL A 270 6.26 -32.06 -4.55
N LEU A 271 5.53 -32.18 -5.66
CA LEU A 271 5.69 -31.27 -6.81
C LEU A 271 4.99 -29.91 -6.63
N ASN A 272 3.81 -29.89 -6.00
CA ASN A 272 2.95 -28.70 -6.14
C ASN A 272 2.52 -28.05 -4.83
N LYS A 273 2.16 -28.80 -3.80
CA LYS A 273 1.51 -28.26 -2.59
C LYS A 273 1.95 -29.00 -1.34
N GLY A 274 2.35 -28.24 -0.34
CA GLY A 274 2.52 -28.74 1.02
C GLY A 274 1.85 -27.76 1.97
N VAL A 275 0.92 -28.25 2.79
CA VAL A 275 0.20 -27.46 3.79
C VAL A 275 0.19 -28.22 5.11
N CYS A 276 0.48 -27.51 6.20
CA CYS A 276 0.35 -28.03 7.56
C CYS A 276 -0.42 -27.00 8.41
N ILE A 277 -1.49 -27.45 9.05
CA ILE A 277 -2.23 -26.67 10.02
C ILE A 277 -2.23 -27.43 11.33
N LEU A 278 -1.74 -26.77 12.39
CA LEU A 278 -1.80 -27.29 13.76
C LEU A 278 -2.81 -26.48 14.57
N MET A 279 -3.83 -27.15 15.08
CA MET A 279 -4.92 -26.53 15.83
C MET A 279 -5.02 -27.15 17.23
N ASP A 280 -5.25 -26.30 18.23
CA ASP A 280 -5.70 -26.77 19.57
C ASP A 280 -7.16 -27.20 19.49
N VAL A 281 -7.39 -28.48 19.69
CA VAL A 281 -8.74 -29.09 19.57
C VAL A 281 -9.74 -28.59 20.63
N ASN A 282 -9.26 -28.04 21.75
CA ASN A 282 -10.14 -27.54 22.83
C ASN A 282 -10.61 -26.12 22.59
N THR A 283 -9.79 -25.29 21.94
CA THR A 283 -10.06 -23.86 21.76
C THR A 283 -10.34 -23.48 20.32
N GLY A 284 -9.92 -24.32 19.34
CA GLY A 284 -9.95 -24.00 17.92
C GLY A 284 -8.82 -23.03 17.49
N ALA A 285 -7.90 -22.69 18.40
CA ALA A 285 -6.78 -21.80 18.09
C ALA A 285 -5.81 -22.43 17.10
N ILE A 286 -5.48 -21.73 16.03
CA ILE A 286 -4.45 -22.15 15.07
C ILE A 286 -3.08 -21.82 15.67
N LEU A 287 -2.31 -22.85 16.02
CA LEU A 287 -0.98 -22.71 16.61
C LEU A 287 0.12 -22.59 15.55
N ALA A 288 -0.09 -23.21 14.39
CA ALA A 288 0.76 -23.09 13.21
C ALA A 288 -0.05 -23.23 11.93
N MET A 289 0.31 -22.49 10.91
CA MET A 289 -0.22 -22.60 9.55
C MET A 289 0.93 -22.42 8.57
N VAL A 290 1.33 -23.51 7.93
CA VAL A 290 2.47 -23.57 7.04
C VAL A 290 2.01 -23.81 5.61
N THR A 291 2.54 -23.03 4.71
CA THR A 291 2.47 -23.24 3.27
C THR A 291 3.89 -23.50 2.76
N ALA A 292 4.05 -24.49 1.91
CA ALA A 292 5.35 -24.75 1.29
C ALA A 292 5.87 -23.54 0.52
N ASN A 293 7.18 -23.31 0.59
CA ASN A 293 7.89 -22.23 -0.06
C ASN A 293 7.51 -20.84 0.46
N GLY A 294 7.80 -20.57 1.73
CA GLY A 294 7.77 -19.22 2.29
C GLY A 294 8.72 -18.26 1.54
N TYR A 295 8.58 -16.98 1.77
CA TYR A 295 9.40 -15.93 1.18
C TYR A 295 9.85 -14.93 2.24
N ASP A 296 10.94 -14.20 1.97
CA ASP A 296 11.41 -13.14 2.89
C ASP A 296 10.44 -11.95 2.90
N LEU A 297 9.78 -11.74 4.03
CA LEU A 297 8.84 -10.64 4.26
C LEU A 297 9.48 -9.26 4.14
N ASN A 298 10.80 -9.14 4.37
CA ASN A 298 11.53 -7.90 4.20
C ASN A 298 11.86 -7.61 2.73
N ASN A 299 11.83 -8.65 1.85
CA ASN A 299 12.08 -8.56 0.41
C ASN A 299 11.00 -9.32 -0.39
N PRO A 300 9.71 -8.96 -0.24
CA PRO A 300 8.60 -9.80 -0.73
C PRO A 300 8.49 -9.90 -2.25
N TYR A 301 9.23 -9.08 -2.99
CA TYR A 301 9.28 -9.11 -4.45
C TYR A 301 10.46 -9.89 -5.02
N GLN A 302 11.25 -10.52 -4.16
CA GLN A 302 12.40 -11.30 -4.60
C GLN A 302 11.99 -12.75 -4.87
N LEU A 303 11.98 -13.14 -6.13
CA LEU A 303 11.79 -14.52 -6.55
C LEU A 303 13.06 -15.36 -6.29
N SER A 304 12.92 -16.68 -6.29
CA SER A 304 14.06 -17.58 -6.26
C SER A 304 14.88 -17.45 -7.56
N ASP A 305 16.19 -17.73 -7.47
CA ASP A 305 17.07 -17.70 -8.65
C ASP A 305 16.61 -18.65 -9.78
N GLU A 306 15.96 -19.75 -9.43
CA GLU A 306 15.43 -20.71 -10.41
C GLU A 306 14.20 -20.14 -11.14
N GLU A 307 13.30 -19.49 -10.41
CA GLU A 307 12.10 -18.89 -10.99
C GLU A 307 12.46 -17.67 -11.84
N GLN A 308 13.37 -16.82 -11.35
CA GLN A 308 13.87 -15.68 -12.11
C GLN A 308 14.51 -16.11 -13.43
N LYS A 309 15.35 -17.15 -13.44
CA LYS A 309 15.95 -17.68 -14.68
C LYS A 309 14.91 -18.19 -15.68
N LYS A 310 13.80 -18.78 -15.21
CA LYS A 310 12.71 -19.21 -16.10
C LYS A 310 12.05 -18.02 -16.75
N ILE A 311 11.82 -16.96 -15.99
CA ILE A 311 11.22 -15.71 -16.48
C ILE A 311 12.16 -15.03 -17.48
N ASP A 312 13.43 -14.89 -17.14
CA ASP A 312 14.44 -14.26 -18.00
C ASP A 312 14.63 -15.00 -19.36
N ALA A 313 14.28 -16.28 -19.40
CA ALA A 313 14.30 -17.07 -20.63
C ALA A 313 13.08 -16.86 -21.55
N LEU A 314 12.04 -16.17 -21.07
CA LEU A 314 10.85 -15.84 -21.86
C LEU A 314 11.09 -14.62 -22.77
N PRO A 315 10.27 -14.45 -23.84
CA PRO A 315 10.25 -13.23 -24.62
C PRO A 315 9.98 -12.00 -23.73
N GLU A 316 10.65 -10.87 -24.01
CA GLU A 316 10.56 -9.65 -23.19
C GLU A 316 9.11 -9.18 -22.93
N ASN A 317 8.24 -9.34 -23.94
CA ASN A 317 6.82 -8.98 -23.81
C ASN A 317 5.99 -9.92 -22.91
N GLU A 318 6.55 -11.03 -22.45
CA GLU A 318 5.89 -12.01 -21.59
C GLU A 318 6.46 -12.01 -20.16
N GLN A 319 7.65 -11.40 -19.95
CA GLN A 319 8.36 -11.41 -18.67
C GLN A 319 7.57 -10.75 -17.56
N ASP A 320 7.02 -9.55 -17.76
CA ASP A 320 6.26 -8.81 -16.74
C ASP A 320 5.03 -9.60 -16.26
N ALA A 321 4.32 -10.24 -17.19
CA ALA A 321 3.15 -11.04 -16.84
C ALA A 321 3.54 -12.32 -16.09
N ALA A 322 4.63 -12.97 -16.48
CA ALA A 322 5.15 -14.16 -15.82
C ALA A 322 5.67 -13.84 -14.41
N GLU A 323 6.39 -12.72 -14.23
CA GLU A 323 6.87 -12.25 -12.94
C GLU A 323 5.69 -11.97 -11.99
N SER A 324 4.70 -11.23 -12.45
CA SER A 324 3.48 -10.95 -11.66
C SER A 324 2.76 -12.22 -11.25
N ALA A 325 2.66 -13.22 -12.13
CA ALA A 325 2.05 -14.51 -11.83
C ALA A 325 2.86 -15.31 -10.81
N ALA A 326 4.18 -15.32 -10.93
CA ALA A 326 5.09 -16.01 -10.02
C ALA A 326 5.05 -15.39 -8.61
N LEU A 327 5.08 -14.06 -8.51
CA LEU A 327 4.94 -13.34 -7.25
C LEU A 327 3.59 -13.63 -6.58
N SER A 328 2.50 -13.56 -7.32
CA SER A 328 1.16 -13.88 -6.80
C SER A 328 1.05 -15.31 -6.30
N ALA A 329 1.69 -16.26 -6.99
CA ALA A 329 1.74 -17.66 -6.58
C ALA A 329 2.58 -17.86 -5.31
N MET A 330 3.67 -17.10 -5.15
CA MET A 330 4.56 -17.14 -3.98
C MET A 330 3.87 -16.56 -2.74
N TRP A 331 3.14 -15.46 -2.86
CA TRP A 331 2.44 -14.82 -1.73
C TRP A 331 1.20 -15.57 -1.27
N ARG A 332 0.60 -16.35 -2.19
CA ARG A 332 -0.68 -17.04 -1.94
C ARG A 332 -0.60 -18.00 -0.74
N ASN A 333 -1.46 -17.79 0.25
CA ASN A 333 -1.66 -18.74 1.33
C ASN A 333 -2.52 -19.91 0.85
N LYS A 334 -1.85 -21.01 0.48
CA LYS A 334 -2.50 -22.23 -0.05
C LYS A 334 -3.39 -22.93 0.98
N ALA A 335 -3.10 -22.74 2.28
CA ALA A 335 -3.87 -23.35 3.35
C ALA A 335 -5.34 -22.85 3.39
N VAL A 336 -5.59 -21.61 2.96
CA VAL A 336 -6.92 -20.99 2.98
C VAL A 336 -7.47 -20.65 1.59
N ALA A 337 -6.61 -20.54 0.59
CA ALA A 337 -7.01 -20.10 -0.75
C ALA A 337 -7.13 -21.21 -1.79
N ASP A 338 -6.52 -22.39 -1.53
CA ASP A 338 -6.53 -23.51 -2.46
C ASP A 338 -7.51 -24.59 -2.02
N THR A 339 -8.20 -25.16 -2.99
CA THR A 339 -9.07 -26.33 -2.78
C THR A 339 -8.34 -27.61 -3.15
N TYR A 340 -8.71 -28.71 -2.52
CA TYR A 340 -8.21 -30.05 -2.83
C TYR A 340 -9.28 -31.11 -2.60
N GLU A 341 -9.12 -32.27 -3.22
CA GLU A 341 -9.97 -33.42 -2.97
C GLU A 341 -9.45 -34.20 -1.74
N PRO A 342 -10.20 -34.18 -0.61
CA PRO A 342 -9.69 -34.74 0.64
C PRO A 342 -9.55 -36.27 0.63
N GLY A 343 -10.21 -36.94 -0.31
CA GLY A 343 -10.17 -38.37 -0.41
C GLY A 343 -10.60 -39.09 0.86
N SER A 344 -9.83 -40.11 1.27
CA SER A 344 -10.12 -40.91 2.46
C SER A 344 -10.05 -40.16 3.78
N VAL A 345 -9.43 -38.99 3.85
CA VAL A 345 -9.42 -38.15 5.07
C VAL A 345 -10.84 -37.74 5.43
N PHE A 346 -11.71 -37.51 4.44
CA PHE A 346 -13.13 -37.12 4.65
C PHE A 346 -13.93 -38.27 5.34
N LYS A 347 -13.47 -39.49 5.33
CA LYS A 347 -14.12 -40.64 6.01
C LYS A 347 -14.22 -40.43 7.53
N MET A 348 -13.32 -39.67 8.12
CA MET A 348 -13.40 -39.30 9.54
C MET A 348 -14.68 -38.51 9.84
N CYS A 349 -15.08 -37.60 8.93
CA CYS A 349 -16.33 -36.87 9.05
C CYS A 349 -17.53 -37.83 8.98
N THR A 350 -17.55 -38.72 7.98
CA THR A 350 -18.65 -39.70 7.83
C THR A 350 -18.74 -40.61 9.07
N ALA A 351 -17.60 -41.10 9.59
CA ALA A 351 -17.58 -41.87 10.81
C ALA A 351 -18.16 -41.11 12.02
N SER A 352 -17.79 -39.87 12.20
CA SER A 352 -18.30 -39.03 13.29
C SER A 352 -19.80 -38.81 13.17
N MET A 353 -20.33 -38.58 11.95
CA MET A 353 -21.75 -38.38 11.70
C MET A 353 -22.60 -39.59 12.10
N VAL A 354 -22.19 -40.80 11.70
CA VAL A 354 -22.95 -42.01 12.01
C VAL A 354 -22.86 -42.40 13.47
N LEU A 355 -21.76 -42.12 14.16
CA LEU A 355 -21.61 -42.27 15.60
C LEU A 355 -22.47 -41.33 16.39
N GLU A 356 -22.50 -40.02 16.03
CA GLU A 356 -23.31 -38.99 16.69
C GLU A 356 -24.81 -39.28 16.58
N GLU A 357 -25.27 -39.75 15.43
CA GLU A 357 -26.66 -40.20 15.23
C GLU A 357 -26.97 -41.56 15.85
N GLY A 358 -26.02 -42.23 16.47
CA GLY A 358 -26.21 -43.54 17.07
C GLY A 358 -26.59 -44.65 16.09
N LEU A 359 -26.28 -44.46 14.78
CA LEU A 359 -26.60 -45.41 13.73
C LEU A 359 -25.68 -46.63 13.70
N VAL A 360 -24.53 -46.50 14.34
CA VAL A 360 -23.50 -47.54 14.44
C VAL A 360 -23.02 -47.68 15.90
N ASN A 361 -22.58 -48.85 16.24
CA ASN A 361 -21.94 -49.15 17.51
C ASN A 361 -20.54 -49.71 17.23
N LEU A 362 -19.55 -49.21 17.97
CA LEU A 362 -18.11 -49.55 17.77
C LEU A 362 -17.83 -51.07 17.86
N ASP A 363 -18.56 -51.77 18.73
CA ASP A 363 -18.28 -53.15 19.05
C ASP A 363 -19.12 -54.15 18.24
N THR A 364 -20.33 -53.76 17.81
CA THR A 364 -21.31 -54.70 17.25
C THR A 364 -21.65 -54.45 15.79
N SER A 365 -21.46 -53.22 15.29
CA SER A 365 -21.78 -52.91 13.88
C SER A 365 -20.77 -53.49 12.92
N THR A 366 -21.26 -54.16 11.87
CA THR A 366 -20.44 -54.77 10.82
C THR A 366 -20.85 -54.30 9.45
N PHE A 367 -19.89 -54.27 8.54
CA PHE A 367 -20.02 -53.83 7.15
C PHE A 367 -19.41 -54.86 6.22
N TYR A 368 -20.00 -55.09 5.06
CA TYR A 368 -19.48 -56.05 4.08
C TYR A 368 -18.83 -55.36 2.90
N CYS A 369 -17.68 -55.82 2.48
CA CYS A 369 -16.92 -55.35 1.34
C CYS A 369 -16.58 -56.48 0.38
N ALA A 370 -17.18 -56.46 -0.82
CA ALA A 370 -16.91 -57.36 -1.91
C ALA A 370 -15.82 -56.89 -2.87
N GLY A 371 -15.09 -55.81 -2.55
CA GLY A 371 -14.10 -55.18 -3.43
C GLY A 371 -14.66 -53.99 -4.24
N SER A 372 -15.98 -53.87 -4.37
CA SER A 372 -16.65 -52.74 -4.98
C SER A 372 -18.09 -52.64 -4.48
N MET A 373 -18.71 -51.45 -4.70
CA MET A 373 -20.13 -51.22 -4.43
C MET A 373 -20.70 -50.24 -5.46
N THR A 374 -21.92 -50.50 -5.92
CA THR A 374 -22.64 -49.62 -6.82
C THR A 374 -23.79 -48.95 -6.06
N ILE A 375 -24.01 -47.67 -6.26
CA ILE A 375 -25.14 -46.92 -5.73
C ILE A 375 -25.97 -46.43 -6.91
N ALA A 376 -27.23 -46.77 -6.92
CA ALA A 376 -28.16 -46.50 -8.01
C ALA A 376 -27.58 -46.94 -9.38
N ASP A 377 -27.68 -46.11 -10.41
CA ASP A 377 -27.21 -46.40 -11.77
C ASP A 377 -25.80 -45.85 -12.05
N ALA A 378 -25.02 -45.57 -10.99
CA ALA A 378 -23.63 -45.06 -11.12
C ALA A 378 -22.65 -46.18 -11.41
N ASP A 379 -21.46 -45.85 -11.91
CA ASP A 379 -20.39 -46.80 -12.07
C ASP A 379 -19.95 -47.36 -10.72
N PRO A 380 -19.48 -48.65 -10.66
CA PRO A 380 -19.01 -49.25 -9.41
C PRO A 380 -17.83 -48.50 -8.80
N ILE A 381 -17.95 -48.13 -7.53
CA ILE A 381 -16.84 -47.56 -6.75
C ILE A 381 -16.03 -48.69 -6.14
N HIS A 382 -14.76 -48.78 -6.51
CA HIS A 382 -13.88 -49.83 -6.07
C HIS A 382 -13.23 -49.52 -4.70
N CYS A 383 -13.03 -50.57 -3.93
CA CYS A 383 -12.13 -50.54 -2.79
C CYS A 383 -10.69 -50.68 -3.28
N HIS A 384 -9.71 -50.13 -2.51
CA HIS A 384 -8.30 -50.37 -2.81
C HIS A 384 -7.93 -51.87 -2.77
N ASN A 385 -8.62 -52.64 -1.94
CA ASN A 385 -8.56 -54.11 -1.99
C ASN A 385 -9.67 -54.64 -2.91
N LEU A 386 -9.32 -54.94 -4.15
CA LEU A 386 -10.26 -55.42 -5.17
C LEU A 386 -10.86 -56.78 -4.85
N ALA A 387 -10.18 -57.60 -4.02
CA ALA A 387 -10.71 -58.91 -3.54
C ALA A 387 -11.78 -58.71 -2.45
N GLY A 388 -11.91 -57.51 -1.90
CA GLY A 388 -12.78 -57.18 -0.80
C GLY A 388 -12.16 -57.51 0.57
N HIS A 389 -12.72 -56.90 1.62
CA HIS A 389 -12.33 -57.14 3.00
C HIS A 389 -13.25 -58.18 3.70
N GLY A 390 -14.32 -58.60 3.01
CA GLY A 390 -15.38 -59.43 3.62
C GLY A 390 -16.17 -58.65 4.67
N THR A 391 -16.63 -59.36 5.69
CA THR A 391 -17.32 -58.76 6.84
C THR A 391 -16.29 -58.20 7.81
N GLN A 392 -16.42 -56.93 8.14
CA GLN A 392 -15.51 -56.19 9.02
C GLN A 392 -16.31 -55.36 10.03
N SER A 393 -15.76 -55.14 11.22
CA SER A 393 -16.31 -54.24 12.22
C SER A 393 -16.21 -52.76 11.77
N PHE A 394 -16.87 -51.88 12.49
CA PHE A 394 -16.76 -50.43 12.25
C PHE A 394 -15.28 -49.96 12.35
N THR A 395 -14.58 -50.42 13.38
CA THR A 395 -13.18 -50.04 13.59
C THR A 395 -12.29 -50.59 12.47
N GLU A 396 -12.47 -51.84 12.06
CA GLU A 396 -11.73 -52.42 10.92
C GLU A 396 -12.03 -51.69 9.61
N ALA A 397 -13.26 -51.21 9.40
CA ALA A 397 -13.61 -50.43 8.22
C ALA A 397 -12.85 -49.09 8.15
N ILE A 398 -12.59 -48.45 9.31
CA ILE A 398 -11.76 -47.25 9.41
C ILE A 398 -10.28 -47.60 9.14
N VAL A 399 -9.74 -48.59 9.83
CA VAL A 399 -8.35 -49.02 9.70
C VAL A 399 -8.03 -49.41 8.24
N ASN A 400 -8.94 -50.17 7.62
CA ASN A 400 -8.82 -50.59 6.23
C ASN A 400 -9.20 -49.48 5.23
N SER A 401 -9.62 -48.33 5.67
CA SER A 401 -10.10 -47.24 4.79
C SER A 401 -11.04 -47.76 3.68
N CYS A 402 -12.01 -48.62 4.04
CA CYS A 402 -12.82 -49.40 3.12
C CYS A 402 -13.90 -48.54 2.44
N ASN A 403 -13.81 -48.27 1.14
CA ASN A 403 -14.81 -47.47 0.41
C ASN A 403 -16.22 -48.05 0.53
N PRO A 404 -16.51 -49.32 0.22
CA PRO A 404 -17.87 -49.87 0.35
C PRO A 404 -18.47 -49.77 1.76
N ALA A 405 -17.66 -49.94 2.83
CA ALA A 405 -18.16 -49.77 4.18
C ALA A 405 -18.59 -48.33 4.47
N PHE A 406 -17.80 -47.33 4.04
CA PHE A 406 -18.16 -45.93 4.21
C PHE A 406 -19.35 -45.48 3.32
N MET A 407 -19.52 -46.10 2.16
CA MET A 407 -20.73 -45.92 1.33
C MET A 407 -21.97 -46.45 2.06
N GLN A 408 -21.90 -47.62 2.71
CA GLN A 408 -23.00 -48.15 3.53
C GLN A 408 -23.31 -47.23 4.73
N MET A 409 -22.29 -46.70 5.41
CA MET A 409 -22.45 -45.73 6.49
C MET A 409 -23.18 -44.46 5.99
N GLY A 410 -22.78 -43.92 4.81
CA GLY A 410 -23.44 -42.79 4.20
C GLY A 410 -24.91 -43.08 3.82
N GLN A 411 -25.21 -44.28 3.37
CA GLN A 411 -26.60 -44.73 3.11
C GLN A 411 -27.44 -44.83 4.39
N LEU A 412 -26.86 -45.30 5.51
CA LEU A 412 -27.53 -45.33 6.81
C LEU A 412 -27.89 -43.92 7.29
N LEU A 413 -27.01 -42.96 7.09
CA LEU A 413 -27.22 -41.57 7.48
C LEU A 413 -28.30 -40.91 6.63
N GLY A 414 -28.33 -41.18 5.32
CA GLY A 414 -29.21 -40.59 4.34
C GLY A 414 -28.82 -39.17 3.95
N ILE A 415 -29.34 -38.75 2.80
CA ILE A 415 -28.91 -37.49 2.17
C ILE A 415 -29.13 -36.25 3.05
N ASN A 416 -30.32 -36.16 3.67
CA ASN A 416 -30.67 -34.95 4.44
C ASN A 416 -29.75 -34.74 5.67
N LYS A 417 -29.50 -35.81 6.43
CA LYS A 417 -28.60 -35.75 7.58
C LYS A 417 -27.15 -35.53 7.14
N TYR A 418 -26.72 -36.22 6.09
CA TYR A 418 -25.39 -36.03 5.56
C TYR A 418 -25.14 -34.57 5.15
N THR A 419 -26.07 -33.95 4.44
CA THR A 419 -25.99 -32.53 4.04
C THR A 419 -25.99 -31.59 5.26
N GLN A 420 -26.83 -31.91 6.27
CA GLN A 420 -26.87 -31.13 7.50
C GLN A 420 -25.50 -31.13 8.23
N TYR A 421 -24.92 -32.29 8.41
CA TYR A 421 -23.59 -32.43 9.04
C TYR A 421 -22.48 -31.83 8.17
N TYR A 422 -22.56 -32.00 6.87
CA TYR A 422 -21.61 -31.39 5.94
C TYR A 422 -21.58 -29.87 6.12
N ASN A 423 -22.74 -29.22 6.14
CA ASN A 423 -22.85 -27.80 6.39
C ASN A 423 -22.37 -27.42 7.81
N CYS A 424 -22.65 -28.22 8.82
CA CYS A 424 -22.23 -27.98 10.21
C CYS A 424 -20.72 -28.04 10.37
N LEU A 425 -20.05 -29.04 9.79
CA LEU A 425 -18.60 -29.25 9.89
C LEU A 425 -17.80 -28.26 9.02
N LEU A 426 -18.39 -27.72 7.95
CA LEU A 426 -17.76 -26.75 7.05
C LEU A 426 -18.19 -25.31 7.31
N TYR A 427 -18.99 -25.09 8.37
CA TYR A 427 -19.61 -23.77 8.66
C TYR A 427 -18.64 -22.69 9.15
N THR A 428 -17.37 -22.87 9.20
CA THR A 428 -16.45 -21.88 9.76
C THR A 428 -16.00 -20.78 8.81
N SER A 429 -16.54 -20.72 7.57
CA SER A 429 -16.22 -19.63 6.66
C SER A 429 -17.52 -19.07 6.05
N PRO A 430 -17.96 -17.86 6.41
CA PRO A 430 -19.03 -17.20 5.67
C PRO A 430 -18.56 -17.06 4.21
N SER A 431 -19.26 -17.72 3.30
CA SER A 431 -19.01 -17.54 1.87
C SER A 431 -19.24 -16.07 1.52
N PRO A 432 -18.39 -15.43 0.69
CA PRO A 432 -18.65 -14.08 0.18
C PRO A 432 -19.99 -13.94 -0.53
N ARG A 433 -20.66 -15.07 -0.86
CA ARG A 433 -21.99 -15.11 -1.46
C ARG A 433 -23.12 -15.00 -0.43
N ASP A 434 -22.87 -15.28 0.85
CA ASP A 434 -23.90 -15.25 1.90
C ASP A 434 -24.24 -13.83 2.37
N GLY A 435 -23.41 -12.84 2.06
CA GLY A 435 -23.64 -11.41 2.29
C GLY A 435 -24.33 -10.67 1.12
N ALA A 436 -24.57 -11.31 -0.01
CA ALA A 436 -25.10 -10.67 -1.21
C ALA A 436 -26.64 -10.80 -1.37
N THR A 437 -27.34 -11.38 -0.39
CA THR A 437 -28.81 -11.58 -0.41
C THR A 437 -29.47 -11.06 0.87
N SER A 438 -29.18 -9.80 1.24
CA SER A 438 -30.00 -9.05 2.18
C SER A 438 -30.12 -7.60 1.74
#